data_70d872b04627404df1643e5f5d481493
#
_entry.id   70d872b04627404df1643e5f5d481493
#
_cell.length_a   1.000
_cell.length_b   1.000
_cell.length_c   1.000
_cell.angle_alpha   90.00
_cell.angle_beta   90.00
_cell.angle_gamma   90.00
#
_symmetry.space_group_name_H-M   'P 1'
#
loop_
_entity.id
_entity.type
_entity.pdbx_description
1 polymer ?
#
loop_
_entity_poly.entity_id
_entity_poly.type
_entity_poly.pdbx_seq_one_letter_code
_entity_poly.pdbx_strand_id
1 'polypeptide(L)'
;MSKTKIQLSLQLMVLGCAWLAMPRPALAQYAWQDDVEAGKLELDKDVEWGVEMQASFSKGKTPLWLNANKHGLSSLERNNGYLRGSLIRPLSTDSARRWALGYGVDVAVPVNYTSHVVVQQAFVEARWLHGVLSVGAKEYPMELKNQTLSSGSQTLGINARPVPQVRLALPEYWTLPILNGWLQLKGHVAYGMMTDDSWQHDFTKRQSKYTDHTLYHSKAGYLRIGNERYFCPLSVELGLEMAAEFGGTPYNMEDGKMVSKPTEKNLKGFWHAFIPGGADARDGEYGNVAGNQLGSWLMRINYDADRWTAHAYADHFFEDHSQMLFLDYDGYGEGDEWMAHKKRRYYRYALKDMLWGLELNFKYTRWIKNIVFEYLYTKYQSGPYNHDHTINIPDHMAGMDDYYNHSVYTGWQHWGQVIGNPLYRSPINNEDGKILVYDNRFVAYHLGIDGQPSSRFGYRLLGTYQKGWGTYDQPFTKMHHNVSFLAEGNYRFNHGWLVKAGYAMDFGSNQMLGHNAGFQLTVSKHGVFKKKK
;
A
#
# COMPACT_ATOMS: atom_id res chain seq x y z
N MET A 1 -26.22 -21.40 -3.63
CA MET A 1 -25.47 -21.65 -4.87
C MET A 1 -24.11 -22.19 -4.48
N SER A 2 -23.67 -23.31 -5.05
CA SER A 2 -22.39 -23.96 -4.68
C SER A 2 -21.23 -22.98 -4.87
N LYS A 3 -20.20 -23.01 -4.01
CA LYS A 3 -18.93 -22.27 -4.12
C LYS A 3 -18.37 -22.28 -5.56
N THR A 4 -18.61 -23.36 -6.29
CA THR A 4 -18.26 -23.56 -7.69
C THR A 4 -18.93 -22.57 -8.65
N LYS A 5 -20.15 -22.08 -8.39
CA LYS A 5 -20.85 -21.15 -9.30
C LYS A 5 -20.39 -19.71 -9.16
N ILE A 6 -19.98 -19.29 -7.94
CA ILE A 6 -19.40 -17.95 -7.71
C ILE A 6 -17.98 -17.89 -8.26
N GLN A 7 -17.19 -18.94 -8.07
CA GLN A 7 -15.88 -19.08 -8.72
C GLN A 7 -15.99 -19.05 -10.25
N LEU A 8 -16.96 -19.73 -10.81
CA LEU A 8 -17.17 -19.76 -12.26
C LEU A 8 -17.59 -18.39 -12.82
N SER A 9 -18.42 -17.62 -12.10
CA SER A 9 -18.82 -16.29 -12.54
C SER A 9 -17.69 -15.25 -12.43
N LEU A 10 -16.83 -15.32 -11.41
CA LEU A 10 -15.61 -14.48 -11.32
C LEU A 10 -14.59 -14.87 -12.40
N GLN A 11 -14.40 -16.16 -12.65
CA GLN A 11 -13.52 -16.66 -13.72
C GLN A 11 -14.01 -16.23 -15.10
N LEU A 12 -15.31 -16.28 -15.35
CA LEU A 12 -15.92 -15.80 -16.59
C LEU A 12 -15.80 -14.28 -16.74
N MET A 13 -15.85 -13.53 -15.65
CA MET A 13 -15.66 -12.09 -15.66
C MET A 13 -14.20 -11.70 -15.95
N VAL A 14 -13.22 -12.40 -15.35
CA VAL A 14 -11.78 -12.21 -15.61
C VAL A 14 -11.41 -12.68 -17.03
N LEU A 15 -11.92 -13.81 -17.49
CA LEU A 15 -11.75 -14.30 -18.86
C LEU A 15 -12.45 -13.41 -19.88
N GLY A 16 -13.63 -12.87 -19.55
CA GLY A 16 -14.34 -11.91 -20.39
C GLY A 16 -13.58 -10.59 -20.52
N CYS A 17 -12.98 -10.08 -19.43
CA CYS A 17 -12.12 -8.92 -19.48
C CYS A 17 -10.82 -9.17 -20.26
N ALA A 18 -10.22 -10.35 -20.13
CA ALA A 18 -9.04 -10.74 -20.91
C ALA A 18 -9.37 -10.90 -22.41
N TRP A 19 -10.55 -11.39 -22.73
CA TRP A 19 -11.01 -11.54 -24.12
C TRP A 19 -11.37 -10.21 -24.78
N LEU A 20 -11.89 -9.24 -24.01
CA LEU A 20 -12.16 -7.88 -24.45
C LEU A 20 -10.87 -7.05 -24.60
N ALA A 21 -9.79 -7.45 -23.92
CA ALA A 21 -8.47 -6.82 -24.01
C ALA A 21 -7.64 -7.29 -25.20
N MET A 22 -8.09 -8.32 -25.96
CA MET A 22 -7.38 -8.73 -27.17
C MET A 22 -7.59 -7.69 -28.28
N PRO A 23 -6.52 -7.08 -28.83
CA PRO A 23 -6.64 -6.13 -29.92
C PRO A 23 -7.20 -6.87 -31.15
N ARG A 24 -8.21 -6.28 -31.79
CA ARG A 24 -8.71 -6.78 -33.06
C ARG A 24 -7.59 -6.73 -34.12
N PRO A 25 -7.47 -7.71 -35.02
CA PRO A 25 -6.38 -7.78 -36.01
C PRO A 25 -6.18 -6.49 -36.83
N ALA A 26 -7.26 -5.74 -37.10
CA ALA A 26 -7.20 -4.48 -37.82
C ALA A 26 -6.46 -3.35 -37.07
N LEU A 27 -6.48 -3.35 -35.72
CA LEU A 27 -5.74 -2.36 -34.92
C LEU A 27 -4.24 -2.71 -34.84
N ALA A 28 -3.89 -4.00 -34.96
CA ALA A 28 -2.50 -4.43 -35.00
C ALA A 28 -1.77 -3.94 -36.28
N GLN A 29 -2.48 -3.82 -37.39
CA GLN A 29 -1.90 -3.42 -38.68
C GLN A 29 -1.52 -1.92 -38.68
N TYR A 30 -2.31 -1.06 -38.05
CA TYR A 30 -1.94 0.36 -37.84
C TYR A 30 -0.79 0.53 -36.82
N ALA A 31 -0.62 -0.43 -35.95
CA ALA A 31 0.41 -0.45 -34.92
C ALA A 31 1.84 -0.44 -35.44
N TRP A 32 2.08 -1.13 -36.54
CA TRP A 32 3.40 -1.24 -37.14
C TRP A 32 3.84 0.04 -37.87
N GLN A 33 2.88 0.81 -38.37
CA GLN A 33 3.20 2.06 -39.05
C GLN A 33 3.72 3.14 -38.09
N ASP A 34 3.10 3.27 -36.91
CA ASP A 34 3.52 4.28 -35.93
C ASP A 34 4.93 4.02 -35.36
N ASP A 35 5.29 2.73 -35.15
CA ASP A 35 6.63 2.35 -34.66
C ASP A 35 7.73 2.57 -35.72
N VAL A 36 7.39 2.48 -37.00
CA VAL A 36 8.33 2.76 -38.12
C VAL A 36 8.60 4.25 -38.22
N GLU A 37 7.58 5.09 -38.03
CA GLU A 37 7.71 6.56 -38.06
C GLU A 37 8.47 7.13 -36.86
N ALA A 38 8.38 6.48 -35.68
CA ALA A 38 9.04 6.91 -34.45
C ALA A 38 10.57 6.68 -34.42
N GLY A 39 11.16 6.06 -35.45
CA GLY A 39 12.60 5.77 -35.53
C GLY A 39 13.06 4.62 -34.62
N LYS A 40 14.36 4.45 -34.42
CA LYS A 40 14.94 3.39 -33.57
C LYS A 40 14.75 3.71 -32.08
N LEU A 41 14.54 2.66 -31.25
CA LEU A 41 14.54 2.78 -29.80
C LEU A 41 15.96 3.13 -29.32
N GLU A 42 16.11 4.26 -28.65
CA GLU A 42 17.40 4.72 -28.09
C GLU A 42 17.36 4.53 -26.57
N LEU A 43 18.12 3.54 -26.05
CA LEU A 43 18.14 3.20 -24.63
C LEU A 43 18.88 4.22 -23.77
N ASP A 44 19.73 5.02 -24.36
CA ASP A 44 20.51 6.09 -23.70
C ASP A 44 19.83 7.47 -23.73
N LYS A 45 18.64 7.56 -24.35
CA LYS A 45 17.89 8.81 -24.46
C LYS A 45 17.15 9.12 -23.16
N ASP A 46 17.22 10.40 -22.75
CA ASP A 46 16.48 10.97 -21.62
C ASP A 46 16.64 10.19 -20.30
N VAL A 47 17.85 9.61 -20.08
CA VAL A 47 18.17 8.98 -18.80
C VAL A 47 18.31 10.05 -17.74
N GLU A 48 17.46 9.98 -16.74
CA GLU A 48 17.46 10.84 -15.58
C GLU A 48 18.51 10.37 -14.57
N TRP A 49 19.23 11.29 -13.99
CA TRP A 49 20.16 11.01 -12.90
C TRP A 49 19.83 11.86 -11.69
N GLY A 50 20.03 11.31 -10.51
CA GLY A 50 19.86 11.99 -9.24
C GLY A 50 20.98 11.67 -8.27
N VAL A 51 21.38 12.66 -7.48
CA VAL A 51 22.22 12.49 -6.28
C VAL A 51 21.54 13.20 -5.14
N GLU A 52 21.42 12.54 -4.00
CA GLU A 52 20.77 13.07 -2.81
C GLU A 52 21.59 12.72 -1.56
N MET A 53 21.73 13.68 -0.67
CA MET A 53 22.30 13.51 0.66
C MET A 53 21.29 13.97 1.69
N GLN A 54 21.05 13.15 2.70
CA GLN A 54 20.19 13.48 3.83
C GLN A 54 20.93 13.29 5.15
N ALA A 55 20.71 14.19 6.09
CA ALA A 55 21.10 14.07 7.48
C ALA A 55 19.91 14.36 8.39
N SER A 56 19.72 13.55 9.42
CA SER A 56 18.65 13.64 10.41
C SER A 56 19.23 13.60 11.82
N PHE A 57 18.75 14.50 12.67
CA PHE A 57 19.17 14.64 14.07
C PHE A 57 17.94 14.73 14.95
N SER A 58 17.84 13.87 15.97
CA SER A 58 16.66 13.81 16.82
C SER A 58 17.00 13.69 18.30
N LYS A 59 16.14 14.25 19.14
CA LYS A 59 16.04 13.93 20.56
C LYS A 59 14.97 12.84 20.70
N GLY A 60 15.32 11.69 21.23
CA GLY A 60 14.50 10.49 21.16
C GLY A 60 14.72 9.71 19.86
N LYS A 61 13.69 9.06 19.35
CA LYS A 61 13.68 8.41 18.02
C LYS A 61 13.42 9.48 16.94
N THR A 62 13.69 9.14 15.68
CA THR A 62 13.24 10.00 14.57
C THR A 62 11.70 10.10 14.58
N PRO A 63 11.13 11.32 14.62
CA PRO A 63 9.68 11.50 14.65
C PRO A 63 8.95 10.88 13.46
N LEU A 64 7.66 10.54 13.66
CA LEU A 64 6.82 9.84 12.69
C LEU A 64 6.93 10.43 11.28
N TRP A 65 6.67 11.72 11.11
CA TRP A 65 6.60 12.35 9.80
C TRP A 65 7.96 12.66 9.15
N LEU A 66 9.08 12.49 9.88
CA LEU A 66 10.42 12.43 9.29
C LEU A 66 10.79 11.02 8.85
N ASN A 67 10.06 10.00 9.30
CA ASN A 67 10.33 8.60 9.02
C ASN A 67 9.32 7.99 8.03
N ALA A 68 8.05 8.31 8.13
CA ALA A 68 6.94 7.70 7.42
C ALA A 68 6.83 8.11 5.93
N ASN A 69 6.20 7.23 5.13
CA ASN A 69 5.86 7.45 3.72
C ASN A 69 7.06 7.87 2.85
N LYS A 70 8.20 7.20 3.04
CA LYS A 70 9.45 7.42 2.30
C LYS A 70 9.95 6.16 1.59
N HIS A 71 9.05 5.26 1.24
CA HIS A 71 9.39 3.95 0.67
C HIS A 71 10.49 3.23 1.48
N GLY A 72 10.41 3.32 2.81
CA GLY A 72 11.34 2.68 3.73
C GLY A 72 12.77 3.22 3.73
N LEU A 73 13.06 4.30 2.98
CA LEU A 73 14.37 4.98 3.06
C LEU A 73 14.38 5.94 4.24
N SER A 74 14.36 5.37 5.42
CA SER A 74 14.31 6.11 6.70
C SER A 74 14.86 5.25 7.84
N SER A 75 15.14 5.88 8.99
CA SER A 75 15.63 5.22 10.19
C SER A 75 15.06 5.87 11.45
N LEU A 76 14.86 5.08 12.50
CA LEU A 76 14.45 5.57 13.82
C LEU A 76 15.61 6.05 14.67
N GLU A 77 16.86 5.80 14.27
CA GLU A 77 18.05 6.20 14.99
C GLU A 77 18.15 7.73 15.12
N ARG A 78 18.63 8.20 16.27
CA ARG A 78 18.71 9.63 16.60
C ARG A 78 19.48 10.44 15.57
N ASN A 79 20.63 9.91 15.16
CA ASN A 79 21.49 10.50 14.15
C ASN A 79 21.58 9.54 13.00
N ASN A 80 20.98 9.89 11.90
CA ASN A 80 20.98 9.04 10.72
C ASN A 80 21.11 9.87 9.45
N GLY A 81 21.42 9.20 8.35
CA GLY A 81 21.53 9.88 7.07
C GLY A 81 21.91 8.91 5.97
N TYR A 82 21.95 9.39 4.75
CA TYR A 82 22.38 8.60 3.60
C TYR A 82 22.96 9.47 2.48
N LEU A 83 23.74 8.83 1.63
CA LEU A 83 24.05 9.28 0.30
C LEU A 83 23.35 8.37 -0.70
N ARG A 84 22.55 8.92 -1.60
CA ARG A 84 21.73 8.20 -2.61
C ARG A 84 22.14 8.63 -4.00
N GLY A 85 22.21 7.66 -4.92
CA GLY A 85 22.44 7.87 -6.34
C GLY A 85 21.44 7.10 -7.17
N SER A 86 20.90 7.72 -8.21
CA SER A 86 19.91 7.10 -9.09
C SER A 86 20.18 7.36 -10.56
N LEU A 87 19.86 6.37 -11.40
CA LEU A 87 19.83 6.43 -12.85
C LEU A 87 18.54 5.75 -13.31
N ILE A 88 17.64 6.52 -13.93
CA ILE A 88 16.33 6.03 -14.34
C ILE A 88 16.03 6.48 -15.76
N ARG A 89 15.64 5.54 -16.61
CA ARG A 89 15.04 5.82 -17.92
C ARG A 89 13.54 5.55 -17.83
N PRO A 90 12.70 6.60 -17.81
CA PRO A 90 11.26 6.42 -17.68
C PRO A 90 10.63 5.93 -19.00
N LEU A 91 9.51 5.21 -18.91
CA LEU A 91 8.72 4.80 -20.07
C LEU A 91 8.18 6.00 -20.87
N SER A 92 8.00 7.15 -20.23
CA SER A 92 7.52 8.38 -20.87
C SER A 92 8.45 8.93 -21.96
N THR A 93 9.74 8.54 -21.95
CA THR A 93 10.69 8.83 -23.03
C THR A 93 10.18 8.35 -24.40
N ASP A 94 9.45 7.23 -24.40
CA ASP A 94 8.89 6.62 -25.60
C ASP A 94 7.36 6.78 -25.66
N SER A 95 6.79 7.87 -25.16
CA SER A 95 5.34 8.08 -25.06
C SER A 95 4.62 8.00 -26.40
N ALA A 96 5.27 8.47 -27.49
CA ALA A 96 4.74 8.43 -28.85
C ALA A 96 4.79 7.04 -29.51
N ARG A 97 5.42 6.05 -28.86
CA ARG A 97 5.60 4.69 -29.39
C ARG A 97 4.63 3.71 -28.74
N ARG A 98 4.31 2.63 -29.44
CA ARG A 98 3.56 1.50 -28.85
C ARG A 98 4.40 0.66 -27.91
N TRP A 99 5.70 0.56 -28.19
CA TRP A 99 6.69 -0.08 -27.36
C TRP A 99 7.52 0.95 -26.62
N ALA A 100 7.73 0.71 -25.34
CA ALA A 100 8.66 1.49 -24.54
C ALA A 100 9.46 0.55 -23.65
N LEU A 101 10.72 0.90 -23.39
CA LEU A 101 11.55 0.23 -22.42
C LEU A 101 11.98 1.23 -21.35
N GLY A 102 11.75 0.90 -20.10
CA GLY A 102 12.22 1.63 -18.94
C GLY A 102 13.17 0.78 -18.12
N TYR A 103 14.07 1.41 -17.41
CA TYR A 103 14.93 0.77 -16.43
C TYR A 103 15.36 1.76 -15.36
N GLY A 104 15.73 1.24 -14.21
CA GLY A 104 16.22 2.10 -13.13
C GLY A 104 17.09 1.36 -12.16
N VAL A 105 18.10 2.07 -11.64
CA VAL A 105 18.90 1.69 -10.49
C VAL A 105 18.97 2.88 -9.56
N ASP A 106 18.67 2.66 -8.29
CA ASP A 106 18.63 3.66 -7.24
C ASP A 106 19.13 3.03 -5.95
N VAL A 107 20.26 3.49 -5.47
CA VAL A 107 20.97 2.89 -4.33
C VAL A 107 21.35 3.98 -3.33
N ALA A 108 21.15 3.68 -2.06
CA ALA A 108 21.60 4.51 -0.96
C ALA A 108 22.65 3.78 -0.10
N VAL A 109 23.66 4.53 0.32
CA VAL A 109 24.62 4.13 1.35
C VAL A 109 24.26 4.88 2.63
N PRO A 110 23.58 4.24 3.56
CA PRO A 110 23.08 4.85 4.76
C PRO A 110 24.06 4.77 5.92
N VAL A 111 23.84 5.62 6.92
CA VAL A 111 24.48 5.60 8.23
C VAL A 111 23.39 5.47 9.29
N ASN A 112 23.53 4.49 10.18
CA ASN A 112 22.56 4.15 11.23
C ASN A 112 21.17 3.76 10.67
N TYR A 113 21.17 2.83 9.74
CA TYR A 113 19.98 2.18 9.18
C TYR A 113 20.00 0.67 9.45
N THR A 114 18.92 0.00 9.14
CA THR A 114 18.81 -1.47 9.23
C THR A 114 19.68 -2.22 8.24
N SER A 115 20.28 -1.55 7.27
CA SER A 115 21.14 -2.14 6.23
C SER A 115 22.31 -1.22 5.93
N HIS A 116 23.47 -1.77 5.58
CA HIS A 116 24.65 -1.00 5.14
C HIS A 116 24.51 -0.45 3.72
N VAL A 117 23.70 -1.08 2.90
CA VAL A 117 23.34 -0.64 1.55
C VAL A 117 21.84 -0.85 1.38
N VAL A 118 21.17 0.12 0.82
CA VAL A 118 19.74 0.04 0.48
C VAL A 118 19.62 0.12 -1.04
N VAL A 119 19.20 -0.96 -1.67
CA VAL A 119 18.75 -0.94 -3.06
C VAL A 119 17.29 -0.47 -3.03
N GLN A 120 17.12 0.83 -3.28
CA GLN A 120 15.81 1.46 -3.22
C GLN A 120 14.97 1.08 -4.44
N GLN A 121 15.61 1.09 -5.61
CA GLN A 121 15.00 0.59 -6.84
C GLN A 121 16.06 -0.12 -7.68
N ALA A 122 15.68 -1.25 -8.27
CA ALA A 122 16.42 -1.93 -9.32
C ALA A 122 15.41 -2.67 -10.19
N PHE A 123 15.12 -2.14 -11.38
CA PHE A 123 14.05 -2.68 -12.21
C PHE A 123 14.31 -2.52 -13.70
N VAL A 124 13.63 -3.37 -14.46
CA VAL A 124 13.43 -3.24 -15.91
C VAL A 124 11.95 -3.32 -16.19
N GLU A 125 11.45 -2.51 -17.11
CA GLU A 125 10.05 -2.51 -17.50
C GLU A 125 9.88 -2.36 -19.00
N ALA A 126 8.87 -3.04 -19.53
CA ALA A 126 8.49 -2.97 -20.93
C ALA A 126 7.01 -2.61 -21.04
N ARG A 127 6.70 -1.59 -21.83
CA ARG A 127 5.33 -1.23 -22.18
C ARG A 127 5.01 -1.75 -23.56
N TRP A 128 3.82 -2.33 -23.70
CA TRP A 128 3.19 -2.61 -24.97
C TRP A 128 1.76 -2.09 -24.95
N LEU A 129 1.47 -1.12 -25.81
CA LEU A 129 0.22 -0.36 -25.79
C LEU A 129 -0.04 0.27 -24.42
N HIS A 130 -1.07 -0.23 -23.71
CA HIS A 130 -1.45 0.22 -22.36
C HIS A 130 -0.88 -0.67 -21.26
N GLY A 131 -0.41 -1.88 -21.59
CA GLY A 131 0.12 -2.85 -20.64
C GLY A 131 1.60 -2.63 -20.36
N VAL A 132 2.00 -2.78 -19.09
CA VAL A 132 3.40 -2.69 -18.64
C VAL A 132 3.75 -3.95 -17.85
N LEU A 133 4.83 -4.61 -18.26
CA LEU A 133 5.47 -5.66 -17.49
C LEU A 133 6.71 -5.07 -16.83
N SER A 134 6.80 -5.15 -15.51
CA SER A 134 7.95 -4.69 -14.71
C SER A 134 8.55 -5.87 -13.94
N VAL A 135 9.87 -5.91 -13.82
CA VAL A 135 10.61 -6.92 -13.05
C VAL A 135 11.62 -6.21 -12.17
N GLY A 136 11.59 -6.48 -10.87
CA GLY A 136 12.49 -5.92 -9.87
C GLY A 136 11.80 -5.11 -8.78
N ALA A 137 12.58 -4.40 -7.97
CA ALA A 137 12.11 -3.48 -6.95
C ALA A 137 11.88 -2.08 -7.55
N LYS A 138 10.68 -1.54 -7.43
CA LYS A 138 10.31 -0.22 -7.93
C LYS A 138 9.38 0.49 -6.95
N GLU A 139 9.55 1.77 -6.77
CA GLU A 139 8.62 2.63 -6.03
C GLU A 139 7.33 2.81 -6.84
N TYR A 140 6.19 2.45 -6.25
CA TYR A 140 4.86 2.67 -6.83
C TYR A 140 4.11 3.69 -5.98
N PRO A 141 3.31 4.58 -6.59
CA PRO A 141 2.51 5.55 -5.85
C PRO A 141 1.35 4.86 -5.12
N MET A 142 0.83 5.52 -4.09
CA MET A 142 -0.47 5.18 -3.52
C MET A 142 -1.58 5.51 -4.50
N GLU A 143 -2.60 4.67 -4.55
CA GLU A 143 -3.73 4.92 -5.41
C GLU A 143 -4.84 5.70 -4.70
N LEU A 144 -5.53 6.53 -5.45
CA LEU A 144 -6.69 7.34 -5.03
C LEU A 144 -6.43 8.26 -3.82
N LYS A 145 -5.17 8.58 -3.50
CA LYS A 145 -4.76 9.44 -2.39
C LYS A 145 -3.67 10.43 -2.78
N ASN A 146 -3.55 11.49 -2.02
CA ASN A 146 -2.46 12.45 -2.16
C ASN A 146 -1.13 11.83 -1.69
N GLN A 147 -0.10 11.87 -2.55
CA GLN A 147 1.18 11.21 -2.31
C GLN A 147 2.01 11.83 -1.18
N THR A 148 1.76 13.09 -0.85
CA THR A 148 2.59 13.86 0.09
C THR A 148 1.86 14.32 1.34
N LEU A 149 0.53 14.45 1.26
CA LEU A 149 -0.29 15.01 2.33
C LEU A 149 -1.19 13.99 3.01
N SER A 150 -1.45 12.82 2.41
CA SER A 150 -2.22 11.74 3.03
C SER A 150 -1.42 11.05 4.14
N SER A 151 -2.12 10.55 5.15
CA SER A 151 -1.52 9.71 6.19
C SER A 151 -1.00 8.38 5.64
N GLY A 152 -1.58 7.85 4.56
CA GLY A 152 -1.16 6.62 3.91
C GLY A 152 -2.33 5.74 3.46
N SER A 153 -2.04 4.78 2.57
CA SER A 153 -2.98 3.74 2.15
C SER A 153 -3.02 2.61 3.17
N GLN A 154 -4.17 1.96 3.32
CA GLN A 154 -4.31 0.87 4.29
C GLN A 154 -3.63 -0.42 3.81
N THR A 155 -3.70 -0.73 2.52
CA THR A 155 -3.15 -1.98 1.96
C THR A 155 -1.84 -1.75 1.22
N LEU A 156 -1.86 -1.03 0.10
CA LEU A 156 -0.70 -0.79 -0.75
C LEU A 156 -0.18 0.64 -0.52
N GLY A 157 0.60 0.80 0.55
CA GLY A 157 1.20 2.07 0.94
C GLY A 157 2.61 2.27 0.42
N ILE A 158 3.18 3.43 0.79
CA ILE A 158 4.55 3.85 0.43
C ILE A 158 5.45 3.96 1.67
N ASN A 159 5.09 3.27 2.75
CA ASN A 159 5.82 3.41 4.01
C ASN A 159 7.03 2.46 4.12
N ALA A 160 6.93 1.22 3.63
CA ALA A 160 8.02 0.24 3.64
C ALA A 160 8.84 0.25 2.34
N ARG A 161 10.00 -0.43 2.36
CA ARG A 161 10.84 -0.62 1.17
C ARG A 161 10.07 -1.38 0.09
N PRO A 162 10.26 -1.01 -1.20
CA PRO A 162 9.65 -1.74 -2.30
C PRO A 162 10.02 -3.22 -2.29
N VAL A 163 9.02 -4.09 -2.45
CA VAL A 163 9.25 -5.53 -2.57
C VAL A 163 9.62 -5.86 -4.01
N PRO A 164 10.72 -6.59 -4.27
CA PRO A 164 11.06 -7.07 -5.61
C PRO A 164 9.96 -7.99 -6.15
N GLN A 165 9.48 -7.70 -7.36
CA GLN A 165 8.33 -8.41 -7.93
C GLN A 165 8.35 -8.45 -9.46
N VAL A 166 7.64 -9.41 -10.02
CA VAL A 166 7.18 -9.40 -11.41
C VAL A 166 5.76 -8.85 -11.40
N ARG A 167 5.52 -7.74 -12.10
CA ARG A 167 4.25 -7.02 -12.09
C ARG A 167 3.77 -6.76 -13.51
N LEU A 168 2.57 -7.22 -13.80
CA LEU A 168 1.82 -6.88 -15.01
C LEU A 168 0.76 -5.84 -14.64
N ALA A 169 0.74 -4.71 -15.32
CA ALA A 169 -0.13 -3.60 -14.97
C ALA A 169 -0.72 -2.88 -16.19
N LEU A 170 -1.86 -2.26 -15.96
CA LEU A 170 -2.38 -1.11 -16.68
C LEU A 170 -2.16 0.10 -15.76
N PRO A 171 -1.02 0.81 -15.86
CA PRO A 171 -0.64 1.84 -14.88
C PRO A 171 -1.47 3.12 -14.98
N GLU A 172 -2.09 3.36 -16.12
CA GLU A 172 -2.96 4.50 -16.39
C GLU A 172 -4.38 4.04 -16.71
N TYR A 173 -5.36 4.90 -16.49
CA TYR A 173 -6.74 4.61 -16.83
C TYR A 173 -6.92 4.43 -18.33
N TRP A 174 -7.17 3.21 -18.76
CA TRP A 174 -7.51 2.88 -20.13
C TRP A 174 -9.01 3.05 -20.34
N THR A 175 -9.37 3.96 -21.26
CA THR A 175 -10.77 4.18 -21.64
C THR A 175 -11.29 2.99 -22.43
N LEU A 176 -12.29 2.30 -21.90
CA LEU A 176 -12.91 1.16 -22.54
C LEU A 176 -13.75 1.62 -23.76
N PRO A 177 -13.70 0.89 -24.89
CA PRO A 177 -14.45 1.22 -26.09
C PRO A 177 -15.96 0.86 -25.98
N ILE A 178 -16.51 0.99 -24.78
CA ILE A 178 -17.90 0.74 -24.44
C ILE A 178 -18.49 1.95 -23.71
N LEU A 179 -19.82 2.08 -23.68
CA LEU A 179 -20.56 3.16 -23.01
C LEU A 179 -20.01 4.55 -23.37
N ASN A 180 -19.66 4.77 -24.64
CA ASN A 180 -19.16 6.05 -25.17
C ASN A 180 -17.95 6.61 -24.38
N GLY A 181 -17.11 5.73 -23.80
CA GLY A 181 -15.93 6.13 -23.07
C GLY A 181 -16.16 6.62 -21.64
N TRP A 182 -17.32 6.34 -21.05
CA TRP A 182 -17.60 6.64 -19.64
C TRP A 182 -16.88 5.73 -18.66
N LEU A 183 -16.45 4.54 -19.10
CA LEU A 183 -15.74 3.59 -18.25
C LEU A 183 -14.25 3.55 -18.58
N GLN A 184 -13.45 3.64 -17.54
CA GLN A 184 -12.00 3.55 -17.62
C GLN A 184 -11.51 2.53 -16.60
N LEU A 185 -10.53 1.72 -16.98
CA LEU A 185 -9.97 0.65 -16.17
C LEU A 185 -8.48 0.86 -15.94
N LYS A 186 -8.02 0.61 -14.72
CA LYS A 186 -6.63 0.59 -14.29
C LYS A 186 -6.43 -0.60 -13.36
N GLY A 187 -5.20 -1.12 -13.23
CA GLY A 187 -4.95 -2.18 -12.26
C GLY A 187 -3.64 -2.91 -12.48
N HIS A 188 -3.39 -3.90 -11.63
CA HIS A 188 -2.21 -4.75 -11.72
C HIS A 188 -2.40 -6.11 -11.08
N VAL A 189 -1.48 -7.02 -11.41
CA VAL A 189 -1.22 -8.28 -10.73
C VAL A 189 0.29 -8.42 -10.58
N ALA A 190 0.77 -8.81 -9.41
CA ALA A 190 2.18 -8.98 -9.14
C ALA A 190 2.46 -10.16 -8.21
N TYR A 191 3.62 -10.76 -8.39
CA TYR A 191 4.22 -11.74 -7.50
C TYR A 191 5.66 -11.35 -7.20
N GLY A 192 6.06 -11.47 -5.95
CA GLY A 192 7.38 -11.08 -5.47
C GLY A 192 7.83 -11.92 -4.29
N MET A 193 8.90 -11.46 -3.66
CA MET A 193 9.46 -12.10 -2.48
C MET A 193 9.98 -11.04 -1.53
N MET A 194 9.66 -11.18 -0.24
CA MET A 194 10.24 -10.36 0.83
C MET A 194 11.75 -10.56 0.89
N THR A 195 12.49 -9.55 1.28
CA THR A 195 13.96 -9.56 1.28
C THR A 195 14.56 -9.20 2.63
N ASP A 196 13.79 -9.29 3.68
CA ASP A 196 14.14 -8.83 5.02
C ASP A 196 14.50 -9.95 6.01
N ASP A 197 14.74 -11.18 5.54
CA ASP A 197 15.04 -12.36 6.37
C ASP A 197 16.19 -12.08 7.35
N SER A 198 17.31 -11.50 6.88
CA SER A 198 18.45 -11.20 7.73
C SER A 198 18.11 -10.16 8.81
N TRP A 199 17.33 -9.14 8.47
CA TRP A 199 16.87 -8.17 9.45
C TRP A 199 15.96 -8.83 10.50
N GLN A 200 15.03 -9.70 10.07
CA GLN A 200 14.17 -10.44 10.99
C GLN A 200 14.97 -11.30 11.95
N HIS A 201 16.00 -12.01 11.48
CA HIS A 201 16.90 -12.82 12.33
C HIS A 201 17.64 -11.97 13.37
N ASP A 202 18.19 -10.84 12.95
CA ASP A 202 18.97 -9.95 13.82
C ASP A 202 18.05 -9.26 14.85
N PHE A 203 16.90 -8.76 14.40
CA PHE A 203 15.94 -8.07 15.25
C PHE A 203 15.33 -8.97 16.32
N THR A 204 14.91 -10.18 15.94
CA THR A 204 14.30 -11.14 16.85
C THR A 204 15.34 -11.94 17.65
N LYS A 205 16.62 -11.86 17.27
CA LYS A 205 17.69 -12.76 17.77
C LYS A 205 17.29 -14.23 17.65
N ARG A 206 16.36 -14.56 16.76
CA ARG A 206 15.73 -15.87 16.59
C ARG A 206 15.07 -16.41 17.89
N GLN A 207 14.62 -15.51 18.76
CA GLN A 207 13.96 -15.84 20.02
C GLN A 207 12.46 -15.52 20.02
N SER A 208 11.96 -14.93 18.96
CA SER A 208 10.54 -14.67 18.72
C SER A 208 10.20 -15.01 17.26
N LYS A 209 8.93 -14.90 16.89
CA LYS A 209 8.45 -15.24 15.54
C LYS A 209 9.21 -14.47 14.45
N TYR A 210 9.66 -15.20 13.42
CA TYR A 210 10.23 -14.67 12.18
C TYR A 210 9.91 -15.60 11.01
N THR A 211 10.13 -15.13 9.78
CA THR A 211 9.83 -15.91 8.56
C THR A 211 10.98 -15.79 7.56
N ASP A 212 11.27 -16.90 6.87
CA ASP A 212 12.30 -16.96 5.83
C ASP A 212 11.65 -17.16 4.46
N HIS A 213 12.14 -16.41 3.46
CA HIS A 213 11.76 -16.56 2.05
C HIS A 213 10.25 -16.42 1.80
N THR A 214 9.60 -15.53 2.55
CA THR A 214 8.17 -15.23 2.38
C THR A 214 7.91 -14.69 0.99
N LEU A 215 6.93 -15.27 0.30
CA LEU A 215 6.46 -14.81 -0.99
C LEU A 215 5.42 -13.71 -0.81
N TYR A 216 5.38 -12.81 -1.78
CA TYR A 216 4.50 -11.67 -1.84
C TYR A 216 3.59 -11.75 -3.05
N HIS A 217 2.33 -11.40 -2.88
CA HIS A 217 1.38 -11.19 -3.96
C HIS A 217 0.66 -9.87 -3.77
N SER A 218 0.39 -9.17 -4.88
CA SER A 218 -0.56 -8.06 -4.88
C SER A 218 -1.36 -8.03 -6.18
N LYS A 219 -2.60 -7.59 -6.08
CA LYS A 219 -3.48 -7.32 -7.21
C LYS A 219 -4.38 -6.15 -6.87
N ALA A 220 -4.69 -5.35 -7.87
CA ALA A 220 -5.65 -4.27 -7.74
C ALA A 220 -6.38 -4.02 -9.05
N GLY A 221 -7.63 -3.60 -8.92
CA GLY A 221 -8.45 -3.14 -10.03
C GLY A 221 -9.15 -1.85 -9.65
N TYR A 222 -9.14 -0.87 -10.55
CA TYR A 222 -9.79 0.43 -10.34
C TYR A 222 -10.67 0.73 -11.57
N LEU A 223 -11.92 1.04 -11.30
CA LEU A 223 -12.89 1.45 -12.30
C LEU A 223 -13.19 2.94 -12.10
N ARG A 224 -12.99 3.75 -13.13
CA ARG A 224 -13.38 5.15 -13.14
C ARG A 224 -14.61 5.33 -14.02
N ILE A 225 -15.60 6.01 -13.49
CA ILE A 225 -16.84 6.41 -14.16
C ILE A 225 -16.80 7.92 -14.30
N GLY A 226 -16.72 8.39 -15.53
CA GLY A 226 -16.63 9.82 -15.84
C GLY A 226 -16.23 10.03 -17.30
N ASN A 227 -16.53 11.18 -17.85
CA ASN A 227 -16.19 11.47 -19.24
C ASN A 227 -15.81 12.93 -19.43
N GLU A 228 -14.53 13.18 -19.55
CA GLU A 228 -13.95 14.51 -19.74
C GLU A 228 -14.37 15.14 -21.08
N ARG A 229 -14.68 14.32 -22.10
CA ARG A 229 -15.11 14.80 -23.41
C ARG A 229 -16.46 15.54 -23.37
N TYR A 230 -17.31 15.22 -22.37
CA TYR A 230 -18.60 15.88 -22.18
C TYR A 230 -18.54 17.00 -21.14
N PHE A 231 -17.34 17.46 -20.75
CA PHE A 231 -17.12 18.50 -19.74
C PHE A 231 -17.84 18.22 -18.43
N CYS A 232 -18.00 16.93 -18.10
CA CYS A 232 -18.59 16.54 -16.82
C CYS A 232 -17.59 16.75 -15.70
N PRO A 233 -17.84 17.66 -14.75
CA PRO A 233 -16.90 17.94 -13.67
C PRO A 233 -16.84 16.82 -12.62
N LEU A 234 -17.78 15.87 -12.65
CA LEU A 234 -17.91 14.80 -11.68
C LEU A 234 -17.35 13.49 -12.26
N SER A 235 -16.51 12.80 -11.48
CA SER A 235 -16.15 11.41 -11.74
C SER A 235 -16.11 10.60 -10.45
N VAL A 236 -16.33 9.30 -10.56
CA VAL A 236 -16.29 8.36 -9.43
C VAL A 236 -15.27 7.27 -9.77
N GLU A 237 -14.41 6.97 -8.82
CA GLU A 237 -13.44 5.88 -8.90
C GLU A 237 -13.76 4.85 -7.82
N LEU A 238 -13.84 3.60 -8.22
CA LEU A 238 -14.02 2.44 -7.33
C LEU A 238 -12.82 1.54 -7.47
N GLY A 239 -12.27 1.07 -6.36
CA GLY A 239 -11.09 0.23 -6.34
C GLY A 239 -11.21 -0.95 -5.40
N LEU A 240 -10.50 -2.02 -5.72
CA LEU A 240 -10.23 -3.13 -4.84
C LEU A 240 -8.73 -3.42 -4.89
N GLU A 241 -8.07 -3.28 -3.77
CA GLU A 241 -6.70 -3.72 -3.56
C GLU A 241 -6.71 -5.00 -2.74
N MET A 242 -5.89 -5.97 -3.10
CA MET A 242 -5.65 -7.17 -2.31
C MET A 242 -4.17 -7.52 -2.35
N ALA A 243 -3.66 -7.98 -1.22
CA ALA A 243 -2.29 -8.44 -1.10
C ALA A 243 -2.22 -9.67 -0.20
N ALA A 244 -1.13 -10.43 -0.33
CA ALA A 244 -0.90 -11.61 0.49
C ALA A 244 0.59 -11.86 0.75
N GLU A 245 0.89 -12.30 1.97
CA GLU A 245 2.11 -13.03 2.30
C GLU A 245 1.80 -14.53 2.27
N PHE A 246 2.60 -15.31 1.58
CA PHE A 246 2.38 -16.75 1.46
C PHE A 246 3.71 -17.49 1.24
N GLY A 247 3.67 -18.82 1.31
CA GLY A 247 4.89 -19.61 1.13
C GLY A 247 5.95 -19.33 2.21
N GLY A 248 7.20 -19.66 1.91
CA GLY A 248 8.30 -19.48 2.85
C GLY A 248 8.32 -20.48 4.02
N THR A 249 9.07 -20.12 5.05
CA THR A 249 9.21 -20.94 6.25
C THR A 249 9.04 -20.06 7.49
N PRO A 250 7.86 -20.05 8.09
CA PRO A 250 7.64 -19.38 9.37
C PRO A 250 8.22 -20.19 10.53
N TYR A 251 8.81 -19.47 11.47
CA TYR A 251 9.36 -19.97 12.71
C TYR A 251 8.60 -19.36 13.88
N ASN A 252 8.07 -20.18 14.77
CA ASN A 252 7.34 -19.76 15.96
C ASN A 252 7.87 -20.46 17.20
N MET A 253 7.73 -19.82 18.34
CA MET A 253 8.08 -20.41 19.63
C MET A 253 6.95 -21.33 20.07
N GLU A 254 7.22 -22.62 20.21
CA GLU A 254 6.32 -23.64 20.75
C GLU A 254 7.05 -24.38 21.89
N ASP A 255 6.47 -24.41 23.07
CA ASP A 255 7.05 -25.05 24.27
C ASP A 255 8.52 -24.68 24.56
N GLY A 256 8.86 -23.39 24.38
CA GLY A 256 10.21 -22.87 24.60
C GLY A 256 11.24 -23.26 23.55
N LYS A 257 10.81 -23.83 22.42
CA LYS A 257 11.66 -24.17 21.27
C LYS A 257 11.16 -23.48 20.01
N MET A 258 12.11 -23.09 19.16
CA MET A 258 11.78 -22.55 17.84
C MET A 258 11.40 -23.71 16.91
N VAL A 259 10.17 -23.70 16.41
CA VAL A 259 9.62 -24.71 15.50
C VAL A 259 9.30 -24.06 14.16
N SER A 260 9.70 -24.71 13.06
CA SER A 260 9.38 -24.28 11.71
C SER A 260 8.33 -25.18 11.09
N LYS A 261 7.37 -24.58 10.39
CA LYS A 261 6.36 -25.30 9.59
C LYS A 261 6.29 -24.65 8.22
N PRO A 262 6.99 -25.18 7.20
CA PRO A 262 6.95 -24.64 5.85
C PRO A 262 5.52 -24.57 5.33
N THR A 263 5.18 -23.45 4.70
CA THR A 263 3.86 -23.21 4.11
C THR A 263 3.86 -23.54 2.61
N GLU A 264 2.68 -23.54 1.98
CA GLU A 264 2.53 -23.89 0.57
C GLU A 264 3.25 -22.88 -0.35
N LYS A 265 4.28 -23.33 -1.09
CA LYS A 265 5.00 -22.54 -2.11
C LYS A 265 4.94 -23.14 -3.52
N ASN A 266 4.01 -24.08 -3.74
CA ASN A 266 3.75 -24.73 -5.02
C ASN A 266 2.73 -23.91 -5.83
N LEU A 267 2.37 -24.38 -7.04
CA LEU A 267 1.37 -23.73 -7.89
C LEU A 267 0.02 -23.51 -7.20
N LYS A 268 -0.35 -24.40 -6.27
CA LYS A 268 -1.58 -24.26 -5.47
C LYS A 268 -1.47 -23.07 -4.51
N GLY A 269 -0.33 -22.88 -3.86
CA GLY A 269 -0.06 -21.70 -3.01
C GLY A 269 -0.14 -20.39 -3.79
N PHE A 270 0.44 -20.33 -5.00
CA PHE A 270 0.29 -19.16 -5.89
C PHE A 270 -1.17 -18.90 -6.28
N TRP A 271 -1.94 -19.97 -6.52
CA TRP A 271 -3.37 -19.85 -6.82
C TRP A 271 -4.18 -19.35 -5.62
N HIS A 272 -3.89 -19.85 -4.40
CA HIS A 272 -4.56 -19.41 -3.16
C HIS A 272 -4.21 -17.96 -2.83
N ALA A 273 -3.00 -17.49 -3.10
CA ALA A 273 -2.65 -16.07 -2.98
C ALA A 273 -3.44 -15.19 -3.96
N PHE A 274 -3.71 -15.71 -5.18
CA PHE A 274 -4.51 -14.98 -6.18
C PHE A 274 -6.01 -15.04 -5.90
N ILE A 275 -6.55 -16.22 -5.57
CA ILE A 275 -7.95 -16.39 -5.14
C ILE A 275 -7.91 -16.94 -3.72
N PRO A 276 -8.25 -16.12 -2.71
CA PRO A 276 -8.21 -16.54 -1.32
C PRO A 276 -8.91 -17.88 -1.10
N GLY A 277 -8.23 -18.82 -0.46
CA GLY A 277 -8.73 -20.17 -0.21
C GLY A 277 -7.65 -21.04 0.44
N GLY A 278 -7.98 -22.30 0.75
CA GLY A 278 -7.11 -23.20 1.50
C GLY A 278 -7.20 -22.95 3.01
N ALA A 279 -6.26 -23.49 3.76
CA ALA A 279 -6.05 -23.25 5.17
C ALA A 279 -4.58 -23.50 5.51
N ASP A 280 -4.01 -22.78 6.46
CA ASP A 280 -2.68 -23.03 6.99
C ASP A 280 -2.71 -24.12 8.04
N ALA A 281 -1.61 -24.88 8.17
CA ALA A 281 -1.51 -26.01 9.09
C ALA A 281 -1.61 -25.63 10.60
N ARG A 282 -1.64 -24.34 10.89
CA ARG A 282 -1.75 -23.78 12.27
C ARG A 282 -3.10 -23.14 12.54
N ASP A 283 -3.96 -23.06 11.54
CA ASP A 283 -5.32 -22.59 11.75
C ASP A 283 -6.05 -23.57 12.67
N GLY A 284 -6.79 -23.00 13.60
CA GLY A 284 -7.58 -23.78 14.55
C GLY A 284 -8.78 -24.46 13.88
N GLU A 285 -9.77 -24.77 14.70
CA GLU A 285 -11.00 -25.45 14.28
C GLU A 285 -11.78 -24.69 13.21
N TYR A 286 -11.66 -23.36 13.22
CA TYR A 286 -12.21 -22.45 12.22
C TYR A 286 -11.08 -21.96 11.30
N GLY A 287 -10.71 -22.81 10.33
CA GLY A 287 -9.63 -22.52 9.40
C GLY A 287 -9.87 -21.23 8.62
N ASN A 288 -8.87 -20.36 8.62
CA ASN A 288 -8.81 -19.17 7.80
C ASN A 288 -8.30 -19.48 6.38
N VAL A 289 -8.21 -18.50 5.49
CA VAL A 289 -7.56 -18.69 4.18
C VAL A 289 -6.06 -18.89 4.35
N ALA A 290 -5.45 -19.67 3.44
CA ALA A 290 -4.00 -19.87 3.46
C ALA A 290 -3.26 -18.56 3.15
N GLY A 291 -2.22 -18.28 3.94
CA GLY A 291 -1.44 -17.04 3.85
C GLY A 291 -2.06 -15.88 4.62
N ASN A 292 -1.30 -14.82 4.80
CA ASN A 292 -1.78 -13.55 5.35
C ASN A 292 -2.44 -12.74 4.22
N GLN A 293 -3.75 -12.79 4.11
CA GLN A 293 -4.54 -12.14 3.06
C GLN A 293 -5.15 -10.86 3.59
N LEU A 294 -4.96 -9.76 2.90
CA LEU A 294 -5.53 -8.46 3.29
C LEU A 294 -5.89 -7.61 2.06
N GLY A 295 -6.71 -6.61 2.26
CA GLY A 295 -7.12 -5.75 1.18
C GLY A 295 -7.90 -4.52 1.61
N SER A 296 -8.28 -3.72 0.64
CA SER A 296 -9.10 -2.51 0.82
C SER A 296 -10.09 -2.34 -0.31
N TRP A 297 -11.33 -2.00 0.05
CA TRP A 297 -12.28 -1.40 -0.86
C TRP A 297 -12.04 0.11 -0.88
N LEU A 298 -11.85 0.66 -2.07
CA LEU A 298 -11.55 2.06 -2.27
C LEU A 298 -12.68 2.75 -3.05
N MET A 299 -12.99 3.97 -2.66
CA MET A 299 -13.89 4.85 -3.40
C MET A 299 -13.32 6.25 -3.40
N ARG A 300 -13.39 6.94 -4.54
CA ARG A 300 -13.07 8.36 -4.66
C ARG A 300 -14.07 9.05 -5.56
N ILE A 301 -14.62 10.14 -5.07
CA ILE A 301 -15.50 11.04 -5.82
C ILE A 301 -14.70 12.31 -6.12
N ASN A 302 -14.61 12.66 -7.39
CA ASN A 302 -13.86 13.82 -7.85
C ASN A 302 -14.82 14.86 -8.42
N TYR A 303 -14.62 16.11 -8.02
CA TYR A 303 -15.34 17.24 -8.60
C TYR A 303 -14.32 18.31 -9.06
N ASP A 304 -14.33 18.62 -10.34
CA ASP A 304 -13.42 19.59 -10.95
C ASP A 304 -14.13 20.90 -11.31
N ALA A 305 -13.94 21.93 -10.48
CA ALA A 305 -14.43 23.28 -10.71
C ALA A 305 -13.34 24.15 -11.37
N ASP A 306 -13.70 25.30 -11.89
CA ASP A 306 -12.77 26.22 -12.58
C ASP A 306 -11.59 26.64 -11.69
N ARG A 307 -11.82 26.89 -10.40
CA ARG A 307 -10.83 27.46 -9.49
C ARG A 307 -10.25 26.48 -8.48
N TRP A 308 -10.88 25.33 -8.31
CA TRP A 308 -10.48 24.31 -7.33
C TRP A 308 -10.95 22.93 -7.79
N THR A 309 -10.32 21.90 -7.26
CA THR A 309 -10.83 20.53 -7.32
C THR A 309 -11.05 19.99 -5.92
N ALA A 310 -12.07 19.17 -5.76
CA ALA A 310 -12.35 18.47 -4.51
C ALA A 310 -12.40 16.96 -4.75
N HIS A 311 -11.83 16.21 -3.81
CA HIS A 311 -11.87 14.76 -3.81
C HIS A 311 -12.33 14.27 -2.44
N ALA A 312 -13.42 13.52 -2.41
CA ALA A 312 -13.83 12.77 -1.21
C ALA A 312 -13.52 11.30 -1.43
N TYR A 313 -12.85 10.65 -0.49
CA TYR A 313 -12.46 9.26 -0.64
C TYR A 313 -12.66 8.45 0.64
N ALA A 314 -12.80 7.14 0.45
CA ALA A 314 -12.91 6.15 1.49
C ALA A 314 -12.01 4.97 1.18
N ASP A 315 -11.41 4.39 2.23
CA ASP A 315 -10.57 3.20 2.17
C ASP A 315 -11.01 2.27 3.32
N HIS A 316 -11.74 1.21 2.95
CA HIS A 316 -12.29 0.23 3.86
C HIS A 316 -11.39 -1.01 3.86
N PHE A 317 -10.60 -1.15 4.92
CA PHE A 317 -9.65 -2.24 5.10
C PHE A 317 -10.34 -3.52 5.59
N PHE A 318 -9.81 -4.66 5.15
CA PHE A 318 -10.22 -5.99 5.58
C PHE A 318 -9.04 -6.96 5.60
N GLU A 319 -9.13 -7.99 6.43
CA GLU A 319 -8.21 -9.13 6.42
C GLU A 319 -8.97 -10.42 6.19
N ASP A 320 -8.36 -11.35 5.44
CA ASP A 320 -8.90 -12.66 5.08
C ASP A 320 -10.33 -12.58 4.49
N HIS A 321 -11.33 -13.05 5.23
CA HIS A 321 -12.76 -12.99 4.88
C HIS A 321 -13.51 -11.89 5.62
N SER A 322 -12.87 -11.24 6.57
CA SER A 322 -13.50 -10.24 7.40
C SER A 322 -13.79 -8.96 6.63
N GLN A 323 -14.79 -8.22 7.06
CA GLN A 323 -15.12 -6.88 6.54
C GLN A 323 -15.31 -6.80 5.00
N MET A 324 -15.31 -7.92 4.29
CA MET A 324 -15.64 -7.93 2.87
C MET A 324 -17.13 -7.70 2.66
N LEU A 325 -17.48 -7.11 1.53
CA LEU A 325 -18.88 -7.02 1.08
C LEU A 325 -19.37 -8.44 0.76
N PHE A 326 -20.03 -9.05 1.70
CA PHE A 326 -20.47 -10.43 1.62
C PHE A 326 -21.98 -10.52 1.78
N LEU A 327 -22.62 -11.25 0.87
CA LEU A 327 -24.03 -11.59 0.96
C LEU A 327 -24.12 -13.06 1.36
N ASP A 328 -24.58 -13.30 2.57
CA ASP A 328 -24.90 -14.65 3.00
C ASP A 328 -26.36 -14.97 2.64
N TYR A 329 -26.52 -16.04 1.89
CA TYR A 329 -27.82 -16.48 1.41
C TYR A 329 -28.43 -17.62 2.22
N ASP A 330 -27.59 -18.35 2.96
CA ASP A 330 -27.98 -19.52 3.70
C ASP A 330 -27.61 -19.37 5.17
N GLY A 331 -28.46 -19.82 6.06
CA GLY A 331 -28.24 -19.77 7.51
C GLY A 331 -29.26 -20.63 8.23
N TYR A 332 -29.16 -20.66 9.54
CA TYR A 332 -30.05 -21.41 10.42
C TYR A 332 -30.85 -20.47 11.31
N GLY A 333 -31.89 -20.99 11.96
CA GLY A 333 -32.64 -20.29 12.97
C GLY A 333 -31.88 -20.19 14.29
N GLU A 334 -32.49 -19.57 15.28
CA GLU A 334 -31.98 -19.43 16.63
C GLU A 334 -32.96 -20.06 17.63
N GLY A 335 -32.48 -20.44 18.81
CA GLY A 335 -33.30 -21.10 19.83
C GLY A 335 -33.90 -22.42 19.35
N ASP A 336 -35.22 -22.60 19.50
CA ASP A 336 -35.90 -23.84 19.11
C ASP A 336 -35.85 -24.13 17.60
N GLU A 337 -35.54 -23.12 16.80
CA GLU A 337 -35.41 -23.23 15.33
C GLU A 337 -33.95 -23.45 14.86
N TRP A 338 -33.01 -23.77 15.75
CA TRP A 338 -31.58 -23.88 15.42
C TRP A 338 -31.24 -24.86 14.29
N MET A 339 -32.11 -25.86 14.03
CA MET A 339 -31.99 -26.80 12.91
C MET A 339 -32.77 -26.36 11.65
N ALA A 340 -33.54 -25.28 11.74
CA ALA A 340 -34.33 -24.81 10.60
C ALA A 340 -33.48 -24.01 9.63
N HIS A 341 -33.26 -24.54 8.43
CA HIS A 341 -32.50 -23.84 7.39
C HIS A 341 -33.28 -22.61 6.88
N LYS A 342 -32.68 -21.42 7.00
CA LYS A 342 -33.29 -20.14 6.60
C LYS A 342 -32.43 -19.44 5.54
N LYS A 343 -33.04 -19.01 4.45
CA LYS A 343 -32.37 -18.13 3.47
C LYS A 343 -32.31 -16.72 4.01
N ARG A 344 -31.09 -16.22 4.18
CA ARG A 344 -30.81 -14.86 4.62
C ARG A 344 -30.12 -14.09 3.51
N ARG A 345 -30.53 -12.84 3.29
CA ARG A 345 -29.97 -11.94 2.27
C ARG A 345 -29.63 -10.61 2.91
N TYR A 346 -28.56 -10.55 3.67
CA TYR A 346 -28.14 -9.32 4.30
C TYR A 346 -26.61 -9.24 4.45
N TYR A 347 -26.13 -8.01 4.54
CA TYR A 347 -24.74 -7.76 4.85
C TYR A 347 -24.49 -8.07 6.32
N ARG A 348 -23.46 -8.88 6.59
CA ARG A 348 -23.11 -9.25 7.95
C ARG A 348 -22.09 -8.31 8.56
N TYR A 349 -21.18 -7.80 7.73
CA TYR A 349 -20.12 -6.95 8.21
C TYR A 349 -20.56 -5.51 8.36
N ALA A 350 -20.24 -4.90 9.52
CA ALA A 350 -20.45 -3.48 9.73
C ALA A 350 -19.30 -2.71 9.08
N LEU A 351 -19.63 -1.77 8.20
CA LEU A 351 -18.66 -0.87 7.58
C LEU A 351 -18.18 0.20 8.58
N LYS A 352 -17.43 -0.22 9.64
CA LYS A 352 -16.96 0.67 10.71
C LYS A 352 -15.50 1.06 10.55
N ASP A 353 -14.61 0.08 10.28
CA ASP A 353 -13.19 0.33 10.12
C ASP A 353 -12.94 0.94 8.74
N MET A 354 -12.57 2.22 8.74
CA MET A 354 -12.51 2.99 7.51
C MET A 354 -11.63 4.22 7.66
N LEU A 355 -10.91 4.55 6.60
CA LEU A 355 -10.31 5.85 6.41
C LEU A 355 -11.23 6.67 5.50
N TRP A 356 -11.65 7.83 5.99
CA TRP A 356 -12.36 8.84 5.21
C TRP A 356 -11.42 10.02 4.96
N GLY A 357 -11.38 10.51 3.74
CA GLY A 357 -10.55 11.64 3.36
C GLY A 357 -11.29 12.67 2.52
N LEU A 358 -10.88 13.91 2.71
CA LEU A 358 -11.27 15.05 1.88
C LEU A 358 -10.01 15.78 1.43
N GLU A 359 -9.86 15.97 0.12
CA GLU A 359 -8.77 16.72 -0.48
C GLU A 359 -9.33 17.90 -1.27
N LEU A 360 -8.75 19.08 -1.05
CA LEU A 360 -9.07 20.31 -1.79
C LEU A 360 -7.79 20.84 -2.45
N ASN A 361 -7.83 21.01 -3.75
CA ASN A 361 -6.72 21.56 -4.54
C ASN A 361 -7.14 22.89 -5.15
N PHE A 362 -6.38 23.95 -4.89
CA PHE A 362 -6.64 25.30 -5.37
C PHE A 362 -5.74 25.63 -6.58
N LYS A 363 -6.36 25.89 -7.73
CA LYS A 363 -5.65 26.07 -9.00
C LYS A 363 -4.85 27.39 -9.09
N TYR A 364 -5.29 28.46 -8.43
CA TYR A 364 -4.74 29.81 -8.60
C TYR A 364 -4.08 30.41 -7.35
N THR A 365 -4.26 29.81 -6.18
CA THR A 365 -3.58 30.26 -4.97
C THR A 365 -2.17 29.68 -4.88
N ARG A 366 -1.24 30.47 -4.33
CA ARG A 366 0.15 30.04 -4.13
C ARG A 366 0.45 29.68 -2.67
N TRP A 367 -0.20 30.37 -1.73
CA TRP A 367 0.04 30.18 -0.32
C TRP A 367 -0.49 28.85 0.18
N ILE A 368 -1.69 28.47 -0.22
CA ILE A 368 -2.27 27.17 0.06
C ILE A 368 -2.67 26.58 -1.27
N LYS A 369 -2.00 25.50 -1.68
CA LYS A 369 -2.31 24.79 -2.92
C LYS A 369 -3.22 23.59 -2.65
N ASN A 370 -2.87 22.80 -1.65
CA ASN A 370 -3.60 21.57 -1.34
C ASN A 370 -3.86 21.50 0.17
N ILE A 371 -5.03 20.98 0.51
CA ILE A 371 -5.42 20.62 1.88
C ILE A 371 -5.95 19.20 1.84
N VAL A 372 -5.48 18.35 2.74
CA VAL A 372 -6.00 17.00 2.97
C VAL A 372 -6.42 16.88 4.42
N PHE A 373 -7.63 16.41 4.65
CA PHE A 373 -8.13 16.03 5.97
C PHE A 373 -8.54 14.57 5.93
N GLU A 374 -8.10 13.78 6.91
CA GLU A 374 -8.45 12.36 7.03
C GLU A 374 -8.91 12.02 8.45
N TYR A 375 -9.88 11.11 8.51
CA TYR A 375 -10.33 10.43 9.71
C TYR A 375 -10.16 8.94 9.52
N LEU A 376 -9.38 8.30 10.36
CA LEU A 376 -9.13 6.86 10.34
C LEU A 376 -9.65 6.22 11.62
N TYR A 377 -10.47 5.19 11.46
CA TYR A 377 -11.01 4.36 12.54
C TYR A 377 -10.67 2.90 12.26
N THR A 378 -9.97 2.24 13.19
CA THR A 378 -9.52 0.84 13.07
C THR A 378 -9.89 0.00 14.31
N LYS A 379 -10.76 0.49 15.14
CA LYS A 379 -10.98 -0.07 16.48
C LYS A 379 -11.90 -1.28 16.51
N TYR A 380 -12.77 -1.45 15.51
CA TYR A 380 -13.80 -2.47 15.55
C TYR A 380 -13.28 -3.87 15.25
N GLN A 381 -12.57 -4.07 14.15
CA GLN A 381 -11.89 -5.31 13.73
C GLN A 381 -12.78 -6.53 13.93
N SER A 382 -13.91 -6.59 13.24
CA SER A 382 -14.95 -7.59 13.50
C SER A 382 -14.54 -9.04 13.26
N GLY A 383 -13.46 -9.26 12.54
CA GLY A 383 -13.00 -10.60 12.18
C GLY A 383 -13.95 -11.38 11.26
N PRO A 384 -13.57 -12.59 10.86
CA PRO A 384 -14.37 -13.42 9.98
C PRO A 384 -15.63 -13.94 10.69
N TYR A 385 -16.72 -14.10 9.92
CA TYR A 385 -17.90 -14.81 10.36
C TYR A 385 -17.81 -16.28 9.95
N ASN A 386 -17.88 -17.17 10.94
CA ASN A 386 -17.91 -18.60 10.73
C ASN A 386 -19.31 -19.16 10.92
N HIS A 387 -19.70 -20.08 10.04
CA HIS A 387 -20.96 -20.80 10.14
C HIS A 387 -20.76 -22.02 11.04
N ASP A 388 -20.98 -21.85 12.31
CA ASP A 388 -21.08 -22.93 13.26
C ASP A 388 -22.30 -22.70 14.13
N HIS A 389 -23.11 -23.73 14.33
CA HIS A 389 -24.31 -23.60 15.11
C HIS A 389 -24.61 -24.86 15.90
N THR A 390 -25.06 -24.67 17.09
CA THR A 390 -25.62 -25.68 17.98
C THR A 390 -26.88 -25.11 18.64
N ILE A 391 -27.55 -25.92 19.45
CA ILE A 391 -28.70 -25.42 20.21
C ILE A 391 -28.34 -24.22 21.12
N ASN A 392 -27.08 -24.09 21.52
CA ASN A 392 -26.57 -23.06 22.43
C ASN A 392 -25.74 -21.97 21.71
N ILE A 393 -25.38 -22.17 20.45
CA ILE A 393 -24.54 -21.27 19.66
C ILE A 393 -25.33 -20.82 18.46
N PRO A 394 -25.53 -19.50 18.25
CA PRO A 394 -26.18 -18.99 17.06
C PRO A 394 -25.37 -19.36 15.81
N ASP A 395 -26.04 -19.40 14.67
CA ASP A 395 -25.53 -19.75 13.36
C ASP A 395 -24.21 -19.04 12.95
N HIS A 396 -23.93 -17.92 13.57
CA HIS A 396 -22.76 -17.13 13.22
C HIS A 396 -21.94 -16.76 14.45
N MET A 397 -20.68 -17.16 14.41
CA MET A 397 -19.66 -16.73 15.35
C MET A 397 -18.75 -15.73 14.65
N ALA A 398 -18.66 -14.51 15.20
CA ALA A 398 -17.72 -13.50 14.76
C ALA A 398 -16.39 -13.69 15.47
N GLY A 399 -15.30 -13.79 14.71
CA GLY A 399 -13.95 -13.68 15.22
C GLY A 399 -13.56 -12.22 15.51
N MET A 400 -12.31 -12.01 15.83
CA MET A 400 -11.67 -10.70 15.92
C MET A 400 -10.45 -10.72 15.04
N ASP A 401 -10.27 -9.65 14.24
CA ASP A 401 -9.04 -9.44 13.47
C ASP A 401 -7.94 -8.82 14.35
N ASP A 402 -6.73 -8.92 13.88
CA ASP A 402 -5.55 -8.30 14.48
C ASP A 402 -4.75 -7.60 13.37
N TYR A 403 -5.29 -6.50 12.85
CA TYR A 403 -4.81 -5.81 11.64
C TYR A 403 -3.30 -5.66 11.59
N TYR A 404 -2.70 -6.08 10.47
CA TYR A 404 -1.27 -6.14 10.16
C TYR A 404 -0.49 -7.19 10.95
N ASN A 405 -1.08 -7.89 11.90
CA ASN A 405 -0.51 -9.06 12.54
C ASN A 405 -1.04 -10.35 11.91
N HIS A 406 -0.35 -11.44 12.11
CA HIS A 406 -0.82 -12.74 11.63
C HIS A 406 -0.29 -13.87 12.54
N SER A 407 -1.04 -14.96 12.67
CA SER A 407 -0.67 -16.11 13.51
C SER A 407 0.60 -16.81 13.01
N VAL A 408 0.73 -16.94 11.69
CA VAL A 408 1.83 -17.66 11.02
C VAL A 408 2.97 -16.74 10.59
N TYR A 409 2.66 -15.64 9.87
CA TYR A 409 3.63 -14.69 9.33
C TYR A 409 3.97 -13.58 10.33
N THR A 410 5.01 -12.81 10.02
CA THR A 410 5.41 -11.65 10.83
C THR A 410 4.52 -10.42 10.63
N GLY A 411 3.50 -10.54 9.77
CA GLY A 411 2.52 -9.49 9.52
C GLY A 411 2.93 -8.55 8.39
N TRP A 412 2.04 -7.61 8.07
CA TRP A 412 2.14 -6.75 6.88
C TRP A 412 3.23 -5.68 7.01
N GLN A 413 4.49 -6.14 6.97
CA GLN A 413 5.69 -5.31 7.12
C GLN A 413 6.79 -5.75 6.15
N HIS A 414 7.74 -4.86 5.87
CA HIS A 414 8.98 -5.16 5.16
C HIS A 414 10.11 -4.32 5.76
N TRP A 415 11.20 -4.97 6.18
CA TRP A 415 12.31 -4.35 6.92
C TRP A 415 11.87 -3.62 8.20
N GLY A 416 10.89 -4.19 8.90
CA GLY A 416 10.36 -3.67 10.16
C GLY A 416 9.41 -2.49 10.04
N GLN A 417 9.12 -2.01 8.84
CA GLN A 417 8.13 -0.96 8.60
C GLN A 417 6.87 -1.57 8.01
N VAL A 418 5.70 -1.19 8.53
CA VAL A 418 4.42 -1.61 7.93
C VAL A 418 4.33 -1.14 6.48
N ILE A 419 3.84 -2.00 5.58
CA ILE A 419 3.73 -1.69 4.15
C ILE A 419 2.61 -0.68 3.90
N GLY A 420 1.53 -0.78 4.66
CA GLY A 420 0.37 0.10 4.56
C GLY A 420 0.54 1.44 5.31
N ASN A 421 -0.45 1.80 6.11
CA ASN A 421 -0.52 3.11 6.76
C ASN A 421 0.44 3.22 7.96
N PRO A 422 1.31 4.22 8.02
CA PRO A 422 2.31 4.38 9.09
C PRO A 422 1.72 4.72 10.47
N LEU A 423 0.43 5.00 10.57
CA LEU A 423 -0.23 5.21 11.87
C LEU A 423 -0.39 3.90 12.65
N TYR A 424 -0.32 2.74 11.99
CA TYR A 424 -0.03 1.48 12.66
C TYR A 424 1.44 1.48 13.08
N ARG A 425 1.68 1.38 14.37
CA ARG A 425 3.03 1.50 14.92
C ARG A 425 3.93 0.37 14.39
N SER A 426 4.82 0.71 13.47
CA SER A 426 5.71 -0.25 12.82
C SER A 426 6.53 -1.07 13.80
N PRO A 427 6.73 -2.39 13.58
CA PRO A 427 7.47 -3.30 14.46
C PRO A 427 8.90 -2.85 14.79
N ILE A 428 9.57 -2.14 13.89
CA ILE A 428 10.92 -1.60 14.14
C ILE A 428 10.99 -0.68 15.39
N ASN A 429 9.86 -0.18 15.87
CA ASN A 429 9.77 0.59 17.11
C ASN A 429 9.85 -0.27 18.38
N ASN A 430 9.68 -1.60 18.27
CA ASN A 430 9.61 -2.48 19.41
C ASN A 430 11.01 -2.73 20.00
N GLU A 431 11.11 -2.66 21.32
CA GLU A 431 12.39 -2.84 22.04
C GLU A 431 12.56 -4.28 22.55
N ASP A 432 11.50 -5.09 22.50
CA ASP A 432 11.47 -6.48 22.96
C ASP A 432 11.87 -7.49 21.87
N GLY A 433 12.24 -7.05 20.68
CA GLY A 433 12.65 -7.91 19.57
C GLY A 433 11.50 -8.73 18.95
N LYS A 434 10.26 -8.30 19.13
CA LYS A 434 9.10 -8.94 18.50
C LYS A 434 8.63 -8.16 17.29
N ILE A 435 8.43 -8.87 16.18
CA ILE A 435 7.84 -8.30 14.98
C ILE A 435 6.31 -8.38 15.12
N LEU A 436 5.73 -7.34 15.72
CA LEU A 436 4.31 -7.24 16.02
C LEU A 436 3.87 -5.77 16.00
N VAL A 437 2.68 -5.50 15.50
CA VAL A 437 2.03 -4.19 15.59
C VAL A 437 1.25 -4.15 16.90
N TYR A 438 1.78 -3.44 17.91
CA TYR A 438 1.19 -3.37 19.26
C TYR A 438 0.02 -2.40 19.40
N ASP A 439 -0.20 -1.51 18.43
CA ASP A 439 -1.32 -0.57 18.42
C ASP A 439 -1.95 -0.55 17.03
N ASN A 440 -2.89 -1.44 16.80
CA ASN A 440 -3.67 -1.51 15.56
C ASN A 440 -5.14 -1.12 15.75
N ARG A 441 -5.58 -0.93 17.00
CA ARG A 441 -6.92 -0.46 17.34
C ARG A 441 -6.87 0.99 17.76
N PHE A 442 -7.06 1.90 16.81
CA PHE A 442 -6.93 3.33 17.07
C PHE A 442 -7.97 4.16 16.30
N VAL A 443 -8.05 5.42 16.68
CA VAL A 443 -8.77 6.48 15.97
C VAL A 443 -7.78 7.61 15.73
N ALA A 444 -7.69 8.09 14.49
CA ALA A 444 -6.80 9.17 14.14
C ALA A 444 -7.48 10.25 13.30
N TYR A 445 -7.03 11.48 13.49
CA TYR A 445 -7.34 12.65 12.66
C TYR A 445 -6.03 13.15 12.07
N HIS A 446 -5.99 13.35 10.77
CA HIS A 446 -4.82 13.81 10.06
C HIS A 446 -5.15 15.03 9.19
N LEU A 447 -4.25 16.02 9.20
CA LEU A 447 -4.33 17.22 8.38
C LEU A 447 -3.00 17.41 7.67
N GLY A 448 -3.06 17.53 6.34
CA GLY A 448 -1.93 17.89 5.50
C GLY A 448 -2.22 19.19 4.74
N ILE A 449 -1.27 20.09 4.69
CA ILE A 449 -1.38 21.36 3.94
C ILE A 449 -0.06 21.58 3.22
N ASP A 450 -0.13 21.98 1.95
CA ASP A 450 1.04 22.47 1.23
C ASP A 450 0.78 23.77 0.48
N GLY A 451 1.86 24.40 0.07
CA GLY A 451 1.82 25.61 -0.74
C GLY A 451 3.15 25.85 -1.45
N GLN A 452 3.08 26.69 -2.47
CA GLN A 452 4.24 27.15 -3.23
C GLN A 452 4.20 28.66 -3.40
N PRO A 453 4.51 29.44 -2.35
CA PRO A 453 4.44 30.91 -2.37
C PRO A 453 5.24 31.53 -3.49
N SER A 454 6.33 30.90 -3.93
CA SER A 454 7.12 31.33 -5.08
C SER A 454 7.49 30.16 -5.97
N SER A 455 8.01 30.43 -7.17
CA SER A 455 8.51 29.39 -8.09
C SER A 455 9.67 28.58 -7.51
N ARG A 456 10.37 29.10 -6.51
CA ARG A 456 11.52 28.46 -5.87
C ARG A 456 11.24 27.90 -4.51
N PHE A 457 10.32 28.49 -3.75
CA PHE A 457 10.01 28.09 -2.38
C PHE A 457 8.68 27.39 -2.28
N GLY A 458 8.67 26.21 -1.66
CA GLY A 458 7.48 25.47 -1.27
C GLY A 458 7.55 25.04 0.20
N TYR A 459 6.41 24.70 0.77
CA TYR A 459 6.31 24.19 2.13
C TYR A 459 5.26 23.09 2.25
N ARG A 460 5.38 22.29 3.32
CA ARG A 460 4.43 21.23 3.68
C ARG A 460 4.29 21.19 5.20
N LEU A 461 3.06 21.10 5.67
CA LEU A 461 2.70 20.92 7.08
C LEU A 461 1.88 19.66 7.22
N LEU A 462 2.21 18.80 8.18
CA LEU A 462 1.41 17.63 8.55
C LEU A 462 1.13 17.68 10.04
N GLY A 463 -0.10 17.31 10.43
CA GLY A 463 -0.51 17.20 11.82
C GLY A 463 -1.39 15.98 12.01
N THR A 464 -1.14 15.16 13.03
CA THR A 464 -1.92 13.97 13.33
C THR A 464 -2.20 13.91 14.82
N TYR A 465 -3.45 13.64 15.18
CA TYR A 465 -3.87 13.27 16.51
C TYR A 465 -4.40 11.85 16.51
N GLN A 466 -3.85 10.99 17.35
CA GLN A 466 -4.19 9.57 17.43
C GLN A 466 -4.55 9.18 18.85
N LYS A 467 -5.57 8.32 18.98
CA LYS A 467 -5.96 7.61 20.22
C LYS A 467 -5.79 6.13 19.97
N GLY A 468 -5.00 5.43 20.79
CA GLY A 468 -4.71 4.01 20.68
C GLY A 468 -5.22 3.20 21.86
N TRP A 469 -5.62 1.95 21.60
CA TRP A 469 -6.12 0.99 22.57
C TRP A 469 -5.33 -0.33 22.59
N GLY A 470 -4.23 -0.43 21.85
CA GLY A 470 -3.48 -1.67 21.67
C GLY A 470 -4.13 -2.61 20.66
N THR A 471 -3.98 -3.92 20.84
CA THR A 471 -4.67 -4.97 20.07
C THR A 471 -5.79 -5.59 20.88
N TYR A 472 -6.53 -6.55 20.34
CA TYR A 472 -7.49 -7.33 21.13
C TYR A 472 -6.77 -8.29 22.08
N ASP A 473 -5.68 -8.92 21.63
CA ASP A 473 -4.91 -9.87 22.44
C ASP A 473 -4.07 -9.19 23.51
N GLN A 474 -3.59 -7.97 23.24
CA GLN A 474 -2.76 -7.18 24.14
C GLN A 474 -3.31 -5.75 24.26
N PRO A 475 -4.50 -5.59 24.88
CA PRO A 475 -5.10 -4.28 25.06
C PRO A 475 -4.28 -3.43 26.03
N PHE A 476 -4.17 -2.14 25.74
CA PHE A 476 -3.60 -1.20 26.71
C PHE A 476 -4.50 -1.10 27.93
N THR A 477 -3.92 -0.97 29.11
CA THR A 477 -4.67 -0.80 30.36
C THR A 477 -5.54 0.46 30.39
N LYS A 478 -5.19 1.45 29.59
CA LYS A 478 -5.96 2.67 29.35
C LYS A 478 -5.68 3.19 27.94
N MET A 479 -6.59 3.99 27.41
CA MET A 479 -6.40 4.67 26.14
C MET A 479 -5.18 5.61 26.19
N HIS A 480 -4.34 5.56 25.18
CA HIS A 480 -3.19 6.43 24.99
C HIS A 480 -3.41 7.43 23.86
N HIS A 481 -2.73 8.55 23.95
CA HIS A 481 -2.77 9.62 22.94
C HIS A 481 -1.40 9.83 22.34
N ASN A 482 -1.38 10.24 21.07
CA ASN A 482 -0.21 10.72 20.37
C ASN A 482 -0.57 11.89 19.48
N VAL A 483 0.29 12.90 19.45
CA VAL A 483 0.24 14.03 18.51
C VAL A 483 1.54 14.03 17.74
N SER A 484 1.48 13.99 16.41
CA SER A 484 2.65 14.07 15.53
C SER A 484 2.51 15.29 14.62
N PHE A 485 3.59 16.06 14.49
CA PHE A 485 3.62 17.27 13.68
C PHE A 485 4.86 17.32 12.79
N LEU A 486 4.74 17.86 11.57
CA LEU A 486 5.83 18.18 10.66
C LEU A 486 5.65 19.58 10.07
N ALA A 487 6.73 20.36 10.06
CA ALA A 487 6.89 21.53 9.21
C ALA A 487 8.11 21.33 8.31
N GLU A 488 7.90 21.35 7.00
CA GLU A 488 8.95 21.15 5.99
C GLU A 488 8.92 22.29 5.00
N GLY A 489 10.10 22.84 4.69
CA GLY A 489 10.30 23.81 3.62
C GLY A 489 11.26 23.29 2.58
N ASN A 490 11.06 23.63 1.32
CA ASN A 490 11.96 23.31 0.23
C ASN A 490 12.28 24.55 -0.61
N TYR A 491 13.53 24.61 -1.08
CA TYR A 491 13.99 25.70 -1.93
C TYR A 491 14.75 25.17 -3.14
N ARG A 492 14.28 25.56 -4.35
CA ARG A 492 14.89 25.19 -5.62
C ARG A 492 15.88 26.27 -6.06
N PHE A 493 17.13 25.87 -6.15
CA PHE A 493 18.19 26.71 -6.71
C PHE A 493 18.31 26.51 -8.22
N ASN A 494 19.13 27.34 -8.85
CA ASN A 494 19.47 27.17 -10.26
C ASN A 494 20.25 25.85 -10.47
N HIS A 495 20.25 25.38 -11.70
CA HIS A 495 20.99 24.18 -12.14
C HIS A 495 20.56 22.86 -11.45
N GLY A 496 19.28 22.75 -11.06
CA GLY A 496 18.69 21.48 -10.57
C GLY A 496 18.98 21.14 -9.10
N TRP A 497 19.52 22.05 -8.31
CA TRP A 497 19.69 21.86 -6.87
C TRP A 497 18.39 22.09 -6.12
N LEU A 498 18.09 21.20 -5.18
CA LEU A 498 16.98 21.31 -4.24
C LEU A 498 17.52 21.11 -2.81
N VAL A 499 17.17 22.02 -1.94
CA VAL A 499 17.39 21.88 -0.48
C VAL A 499 16.05 21.79 0.20
N LYS A 500 15.88 20.80 1.08
CA LYS A 500 14.70 20.56 1.87
C LYS A 500 15.09 20.49 3.34
N ALA A 501 14.39 21.21 4.19
CA ALA A 501 14.57 21.20 5.64
C ALA A 501 13.24 20.92 6.32
N GLY A 502 13.22 19.94 7.22
CA GLY A 502 12.05 19.54 7.98
C GLY A 502 12.30 19.51 9.48
N TYR A 503 11.33 19.94 10.25
CA TYR A 503 11.28 19.78 11.70
C TYR A 503 10.00 19.07 12.10
N ALA A 504 10.12 18.03 12.91
CA ALA A 504 8.98 17.26 13.37
C ALA A 504 9.06 16.93 14.85
N MET A 505 7.90 16.67 15.43
CA MET A 505 7.76 16.29 16.84
C MET A 505 6.67 15.25 17.02
N ASP A 506 6.88 14.36 17.99
CA ASP A 506 5.85 13.46 18.53
C ASP A 506 5.67 13.76 20.02
N PHE A 507 4.43 13.80 20.46
CA PHE A 507 4.03 13.94 21.86
C PHE A 507 3.03 12.84 22.19
N GLY A 508 3.48 11.81 22.88
CA GLY A 508 2.63 10.66 23.17
C GLY A 508 3.16 9.80 24.32
N SER A 509 2.44 8.74 24.62
CA SER A 509 2.91 7.73 25.55
C SER A 509 3.98 6.83 24.92
N ASN A 510 4.80 6.20 25.76
CA ASN A 510 5.83 5.26 25.28
C ASN A 510 5.22 4.00 24.63
N GLN A 511 3.97 3.65 24.94
CA GLN A 511 3.25 2.56 24.28
C GLN A 511 2.92 2.89 22.81
N MET A 512 2.85 4.18 22.47
CA MET A 512 2.69 4.66 21.09
C MET A 512 4.06 5.07 20.50
N LEU A 513 4.34 6.36 20.40
CA LEU A 513 5.58 6.85 19.79
C LEU A 513 6.52 7.54 20.80
N GLY A 514 6.03 7.86 22.00
CA GLY A 514 6.78 8.61 23.01
C GLY A 514 6.93 10.10 22.69
N HIS A 515 7.98 10.71 23.25
CA HIS A 515 8.31 12.11 23.03
C HIS A 515 9.58 12.22 22.16
N ASN A 516 9.40 12.66 20.92
CA ASN A 516 10.48 12.82 19.97
C ASN A 516 10.47 14.23 19.38
N ALA A 517 11.64 14.74 19.04
CA ALA A 517 11.78 15.96 18.26
C ALA A 517 12.98 15.80 17.32
N GLY A 518 12.83 16.16 16.05
CA GLY A 518 13.90 15.95 15.08
C GLY A 518 13.93 17.00 13.99
N PHE A 519 15.12 17.19 13.46
CA PHE A 519 15.41 18.03 12.30
C PHE A 519 16.04 17.18 11.21
N GLN A 520 15.65 17.41 9.97
CA GLN A 520 16.18 16.70 8.80
C GLN A 520 16.52 17.71 7.71
N LEU A 521 17.71 17.56 7.13
CA LEU A 521 18.18 18.34 5.99
C LEU A 521 18.45 17.39 4.82
N THR A 522 17.89 17.69 3.67
CA THR A 522 18.12 16.96 2.43
C THR A 522 18.63 17.93 1.37
N VAL A 523 19.69 17.56 0.69
CA VAL A 523 20.24 18.29 -0.46
C VAL A 523 20.26 17.33 -1.64
N SER A 524 19.61 17.70 -2.73
CA SER A 524 19.58 16.87 -3.92
C SER A 524 19.86 17.64 -5.19
N LYS A 525 20.34 16.91 -6.20
CA LYS A 525 20.54 17.43 -7.54
C LYS A 525 20.06 16.40 -8.55
N HIS A 526 19.24 16.85 -9.49
CA HIS A 526 18.70 16.02 -10.55
C HIS A 526 19.04 16.61 -11.92
N GLY A 527 19.15 15.75 -12.91
CA GLY A 527 19.40 16.14 -14.28
C GLY A 527 19.03 15.05 -15.27
N VAL A 528 19.11 15.36 -16.54
CA VAL A 528 18.89 14.41 -17.64
C VAL A 528 20.15 14.37 -18.49
N PHE A 529 20.62 13.18 -18.84
CA PHE A 529 21.72 13.05 -19.80
C PHE A 529 21.20 13.43 -21.19
N LYS A 530 21.64 14.56 -21.69
CA LYS A 530 21.37 14.98 -23.08
C LYS A 530 22.45 14.43 -23.99
N LYS A 531 22.08 13.67 -24.99
CA LYS A 531 23.01 13.29 -26.06
C LYS A 531 23.52 14.58 -26.73
N LYS A 532 24.82 14.83 -26.69
CA LYS A 532 25.37 15.90 -27.53
C LYS A 532 25.11 15.50 -28.99
N LYS A 533 24.39 16.37 -29.70
CA LYS A 533 24.18 16.24 -31.15
C LYS A 533 25.51 16.33 -31.87
#